data_f7c0ae30f3b7d1c8658721c4d6eb20fb
#
_entry.id   f7c0ae30f3b7d1c8658721c4d6eb20fb
#
_cell.length_a   1.000
_cell.length_b   1.000
_cell.length_c   1.000
_cell.angle_alpha   90.00
_cell.angle_beta   90.00
_cell.angle_gamma   90.00
#
_symmetry.space_group_name_H-M   'P 1'
#
loop_
_entity.id
_entity.type
_entity.pdbx_description
1 polymer ?
#
loop_
_entity_poly.entity_id
_entity_poly.type
_entity_poly.pdbx_seq_one_letter_code
_entity_poly.pdbx_strand_id
1 'polypeptide(L)'
;MTTQFQRLAAHGVCTRDDRILLARYVSPDGDRRHWTLPGGRVEHAEDPYDAVRREFEEETGYRVRVDRLLGIDSRREHVDWAGPDGGSMHRVAIFYLVRIVGGELTHEVGGSTDLAAWVPMPDVAAAERSTSVDVGMRLAAATPADGRAEPVTVGGLVRY
;
A
#
# COMPACT_ATOMS: atom_id res chain seq x y z
N MET A 1 -25.75 8.91 -14.17
CA MET A 1 -25.16 7.60 -13.83
C MET A 1 -23.78 7.84 -13.21
N THR A 2 -23.54 7.37 -12.01
CA THR A 2 -22.21 7.49 -11.36
C THR A 2 -21.21 6.63 -12.10
N THR A 3 -20.09 7.21 -12.56
CA THR A 3 -19.03 6.47 -13.23
C THR A 3 -18.38 5.48 -12.26
N GLN A 4 -18.16 4.24 -12.72
CA GLN A 4 -17.58 3.17 -11.92
C GLN A 4 -16.16 2.84 -12.41
N PHE A 5 -15.25 2.69 -11.47
CA PHE A 5 -13.86 2.32 -11.72
C PHE A 5 -13.48 1.09 -10.89
N GLN A 6 -12.55 0.31 -11.41
CA GLN A 6 -11.91 -0.76 -10.65
C GLN A 6 -10.41 -0.49 -10.59
N ARG A 7 -9.82 -0.76 -9.44
CA ARG A 7 -8.37 -0.72 -9.23
C ARG A 7 -7.90 -1.96 -8.51
N LEU A 8 -7.03 -2.70 -9.16
CA LEU A 8 -6.28 -3.79 -8.54
C LEU A 8 -4.92 -3.25 -8.10
N ALA A 9 -4.53 -3.55 -6.87
CA ALA A 9 -3.26 -3.13 -6.29
C ALA A 9 -2.57 -4.31 -5.57
N ALA A 10 -1.24 -4.28 -5.51
CA ALA A 10 -0.44 -5.23 -4.76
C ALA A 10 0.51 -4.48 -3.82
N HIS A 11 0.55 -4.87 -2.55
CA HIS A 11 1.34 -4.23 -1.50
C HIS A 11 2.23 -5.24 -0.78
N GLY A 12 3.44 -4.81 -0.43
CA GLY A 12 4.39 -5.60 0.33
C GLY A 12 4.48 -5.16 1.79
N VAL A 13 4.36 -6.11 2.72
CA VAL A 13 4.69 -5.91 4.13
C VAL A 13 6.10 -6.42 4.36
N CYS A 14 7.01 -5.52 4.74
CA CYS A 14 8.40 -5.84 5.04
C CYS A 14 8.75 -5.29 6.42
N THR A 15 9.17 -6.17 7.32
CA THR A 15 9.52 -5.80 8.70
C THR A 15 10.94 -6.27 9.04
N ARG A 16 11.63 -5.48 9.87
CA ARG A 16 12.97 -5.79 10.39
C ARG A 16 13.21 -5.01 11.69
N ASP A 17 13.71 -5.68 12.72
CA ASP A 17 14.14 -5.05 14.00
C ASP A 17 13.07 -4.10 14.58
N ASP A 18 11.84 -4.58 14.75
CA ASP A 18 10.68 -3.82 15.25
C ASP A 18 10.35 -2.56 14.41
N ARG A 19 10.69 -2.57 13.12
CA ARG A 19 10.37 -1.53 12.15
C ARG A 19 9.64 -2.12 10.94
N ILE A 20 8.85 -1.28 10.31
CA ILE A 20 8.21 -1.58 9.03
C ILE A 20 8.72 -0.62 7.96
N LEU A 21 8.96 -1.13 6.76
CA LEU A 21 9.31 -0.30 5.62
C LEU A 21 8.03 0.32 5.05
N LEU A 22 7.99 1.65 4.99
CA LEU A 22 6.90 2.42 4.42
C LEU A 22 7.42 3.34 3.32
N ALA A 23 6.56 3.63 2.35
CA ALA A 23 6.76 4.67 1.35
C ALA A 23 5.81 5.84 1.64
N ARG A 24 6.22 7.07 1.31
CA ARG A 24 5.39 8.25 1.54
C ARG A 24 4.78 8.72 0.22
N TYR A 25 3.46 8.52 0.12
CA TYR A 25 2.68 9.02 -1.01
C TYR A 25 2.62 10.54 -1.03
N VAL A 26 2.64 11.10 -2.22
CA VAL A 26 2.41 12.53 -2.49
C VAL A 26 1.31 12.65 -3.52
N SER A 27 0.29 13.47 -3.22
CA SER A 27 -0.77 13.76 -4.18
C SER A 27 -0.24 14.54 -5.40
N PRO A 28 -0.89 14.45 -6.59
CA PRO A 28 -0.41 15.13 -7.80
C PRO A 28 -0.24 16.64 -7.66
N ASP A 29 -1.01 17.29 -6.78
CA ASP A 29 -0.88 18.72 -6.42
C ASP A 29 0.25 19.00 -5.41
N GLY A 30 0.81 17.95 -4.80
CA GLY A 30 1.87 18.07 -3.79
C GLY A 30 1.39 18.43 -2.38
N ASP A 31 0.10 18.65 -2.19
CA ASP A 31 -0.45 19.20 -0.95
C ASP A 31 -0.68 18.16 0.13
N ARG A 32 -0.91 16.90 -0.26
CA ARG A 32 -1.18 15.80 0.67
C ARG A 32 -0.04 14.80 0.65
N ARG A 33 0.41 14.42 1.84
CA ARG A 33 1.41 13.37 2.05
C ARG A 33 0.94 12.43 3.14
N HIS A 34 1.13 11.14 2.95
CA HIS A 34 0.87 10.15 3.98
C HIS A 34 1.68 8.88 3.73
N TRP A 35 1.90 8.12 4.76
CA TRP A 35 2.58 6.84 4.67
C TRP A 35 1.69 5.76 4.08
N THR A 36 2.26 4.91 3.26
CA THR A 36 1.62 3.72 2.70
C THR A 36 2.58 2.53 2.73
N LEU A 37 2.07 1.33 2.56
CA LEU A 37 2.92 0.18 2.26
C LEU A 37 3.52 0.36 0.85
N PRO A 38 4.80 -0.01 0.65
CA PRO A 38 5.35 -0.10 -0.70
C PRO A 38 4.49 -1.01 -1.57
N GLY A 39 4.17 -0.52 -2.76
CA GLY A 39 3.28 -1.20 -3.67
C GLY A 39 2.35 -0.24 -4.39
N GLY A 40 1.65 -0.72 -5.39
CA GLY A 40 0.82 0.13 -6.23
C GLY A 40 -0.09 -0.65 -7.14
N ARG A 41 -0.44 -0.02 -8.26
CA ARG A 41 -1.35 -0.60 -9.22
C ARG A 41 -0.74 -1.80 -9.93
N VAL A 42 -1.51 -2.88 -10.05
CA VAL A 42 -1.20 -3.97 -10.96
C VAL A 42 -1.52 -3.50 -12.37
N GLU A 43 -0.54 -3.53 -13.27
CA GLU A 43 -0.68 -3.10 -14.65
C GLU A 43 -1.49 -4.11 -15.47
N HIS A 44 -1.94 -3.71 -16.68
CA HIS A 44 -2.66 -4.61 -17.55
C HIS A 44 -1.81 -5.83 -17.92
N ALA A 45 -2.35 -7.03 -17.74
CA ALA A 45 -1.67 -8.32 -17.96
C ALA A 45 -0.43 -8.58 -17.06
N GLU A 46 -0.24 -7.80 -16.01
CA GLU A 46 0.80 -8.04 -15.01
C GLU A 46 0.29 -9.00 -13.92
N ASP A 47 1.14 -9.92 -13.47
CA ASP A 47 0.85 -10.73 -12.30
C ASP A 47 1.02 -9.88 -11.03
N PRO A 48 0.06 -9.90 -10.07
CA PRO A 48 0.19 -9.16 -8.81
C PRO A 48 1.47 -9.48 -8.02
N TYR A 49 2.00 -10.70 -8.16
CA TYR A 49 3.27 -11.10 -7.59
C TYR A 49 4.45 -10.33 -8.18
N ASP A 50 4.44 -10.07 -9.49
CA ASP A 50 5.48 -9.28 -10.16
C ASP A 50 5.27 -7.79 -9.90
N ALA A 51 4.02 -7.33 -9.87
CA ALA A 51 3.67 -5.95 -9.55
C ALA A 51 4.24 -5.50 -8.19
N VAL A 52 4.05 -6.29 -7.12
CA VAL A 52 4.58 -5.93 -5.80
C VAL A 52 6.11 -5.84 -5.80
N ARG A 53 6.81 -6.67 -6.56
CA ARG A 53 8.27 -6.64 -6.66
C ARG A 53 8.77 -5.41 -7.40
N ARG A 54 8.12 -5.08 -8.54
CA ARG A 54 8.42 -3.88 -9.34
C ARG A 54 8.21 -2.61 -8.54
N GLU A 55 7.02 -2.43 -7.97
CA GLU A 55 6.68 -1.26 -7.16
C GLU A 55 7.61 -1.12 -5.94
N PHE A 56 7.94 -2.23 -5.30
CA PHE A 56 8.84 -2.22 -4.14
C PHE A 56 10.23 -1.70 -4.52
N GLU A 57 10.77 -2.13 -5.67
CA GLU A 57 12.06 -1.66 -6.17
C GLU A 57 11.99 -0.18 -6.59
N GLU A 58 10.94 0.23 -7.30
CA GLU A 58 10.72 1.62 -7.74
C GLU A 58 10.64 2.59 -6.55
N GLU A 59 9.84 2.25 -5.54
CA GLU A 59 9.57 3.14 -4.40
C GLU A 59 10.66 3.12 -3.31
N THR A 60 11.39 2.03 -3.17
CA THR A 60 12.31 1.84 -2.04
C THR A 60 13.76 1.53 -2.42
N GLY A 61 14.03 1.21 -3.68
CA GLY A 61 15.35 0.74 -4.14
C GLY A 61 15.68 -0.70 -3.75
N TYR A 62 14.86 -1.34 -2.93
CA TYR A 62 15.09 -2.71 -2.51
C TYR A 62 14.46 -3.72 -3.46
N ARG A 63 15.24 -4.72 -3.86
CA ARG A 63 14.73 -5.93 -4.50
C ARG A 63 14.23 -6.90 -3.44
N VAL A 64 12.99 -7.39 -3.63
CA VAL A 64 12.35 -8.28 -2.69
C VAL A 64 11.97 -9.62 -3.30
N ARG A 65 11.88 -10.62 -2.44
CA ARG A 65 11.24 -11.90 -2.70
C ARG A 65 9.93 -11.96 -1.91
N VAL A 66 8.88 -12.41 -2.56
CA VAL A 66 7.62 -12.72 -1.90
C VAL A 66 7.78 -14.03 -1.13
N ASP A 67 7.55 -13.99 0.17
CA ASP A 67 7.59 -15.18 1.02
C ASP A 67 6.21 -15.87 1.09
N ARG A 68 5.12 -15.08 1.11
CA ARG A 68 3.75 -15.62 1.13
C ARG A 68 2.69 -14.57 0.83
N LEU A 69 1.54 -15.04 0.36
CA LEU A 69 0.32 -14.24 0.34
C LEU A 69 -0.20 -14.07 1.78
N LEU A 70 -0.53 -12.84 2.17
CA LEU A 70 -1.12 -12.53 3.46
C LEU A 70 -2.65 -12.47 3.39
N GLY A 71 -3.19 -11.85 2.34
CA GLY A 71 -4.63 -11.73 2.16
C GLY A 71 -5.04 -10.66 1.17
N ILE A 72 -6.36 -10.42 1.14
CA ILE A 72 -7.00 -9.48 0.22
C ILE A 72 -7.93 -8.57 1.01
N ASP A 73 -7.87 -7.26 0.72
CA ASP A 73 -8.84 -6.27 1.18
C ASP A 73 -9.62 -5.71 -0.01
N SER A 74 -10.90 -5.50 0.18
CA SER A 74 -11.78 -4.96 -0.86
C SER A 74 -12.64 -3.85 -0.27
N ARG A 75 -12.60 -2.67 -0.90
CA ARG A 75 -13.38 -1.52 -0.46
C ARG A 75 -13.91 -0.70 -1.62
N ARG A 76 -15.00 0.01 -1.36
CA ARG A 76 -15.54 0.98 -2.29
C ARG A 76 -15.33 2.38 -1.72
N GLU A 77 -14.83 3.27 -2.56
CA GLU A 77 -14.51 4.65 -2.23
C GLU A 77 -15.23 5.60 -3.21
N HIS A 78 -15.65 6.76 -2.72
CA HIS A 78 -16.07 7.86 -3.60
C HIS A 78 -14.82 8.57 -4.14
N VAL A 79 -14.85 8.96 -5.41
CA VAL A 79 -13.75 9.68 -6.06
C VAL A 79 -14.27 10.93 -6.74
N ASP A 80 -13.78 12.09 -6.27
CA ASP A 80 -14.27 13.40 -6.73
C ASP A 80 -13.76 13.79 -8.12
N TRP A 81 -12.61 13.22 -8.54
CA TRP A 81 -11.98 13.53 -9.84
C TRP A 81 -12.74 12.95 -11.05
N ALA A 82 -13.74 12.13 -10.83
CA ALA A 82 -14.48 11.43 -11.90
C ALA A 82 -15.60 12.26 -12.55
N GLY A 83 -15.56 13.58 -12.43
CA GLY A 83 -16.52 14.51 -12.99
C GLY A 83 -17.35 15.23 -11.93
N PRO A 84 -18.34 16.05 -12.33
CA PRO A 84 -19.10 16.91 -11.40
C PRO A 84 -19.84 16.14 -10.29
N ASP A 85 -20.31 14.93 -10.60
CA ASP A 85 -21.01 14.06 -9.65
C ASP A 85 -20.08 13.06 -8.96
N GLY A 86 -18.77 13.14 -9.23
CA GLY A 86 -17.80 12.16 -8.75
C GLY A 86 -17.96 10.78 -9.36
N GLY A 87 -17.32 9.80 -8.76
CA GLY A 87 -17.36 8.40 -9.17
C GLY A 87 -17.32 7.42 -8.01
N SER A 88 -17.47 6.14 -8.32
CA SER A 88 -17.29 5.04 -7.38
C SER A 88 -16.08 4.20 -7.80
N MET A 89 -15.06 4.16 -6.95
CA MET A 89 -13.88 3.31 -7.11
C MET A 89 -14.05 2.03 -6.29
N HIS A 90 -14.01 0.88 -6.94
CA HIS A 90 -13.88 -0.40 -6.27
C HIS A 90 -12.40 -0.79 -6.27
N ARG A 91 -11.75 -0.71 -5.12
CA ARG A 91 -10.36 -1.08 -4.93
C ARG A 91 -10.26 -2.49 -4.36
N VAL A 92 -9.45 -3.33 -5.00
CA VAL A 92 -9.05 -4.64 -4.49
C VAL A 92 -7.55 -4.59 -4.29
N ALA A 93 -7.09 -4.82 -3.07
CA ALA A 93 -5.68 -4.82 -2.70
C ALA A 93 -5.24 -6.21 -2.23
N ILE A 94 -4.15 -6.69 -2.80
CA ILE A 94 -3.51 -7.96 -2.45
C ILE A 94 -2.27 -7.65 -1.61
N PHE A 95 -2.13 -8.32 -0.46
CA PHE A 95 -1.04 -8.10 0.47
C PHE A 95 -0.12 -9.31 0.52
N TYR A 96 1.17 -9.05 0.40
CA TYR A 96 2.22 -10.05 0.45
C TYR A 96 3.18 -9.77 1.61
N LEU A 97 3.64 -10.83 2.28
CA LEU A 97 4.84 -10.76 3.11
C LEU A 97 6.05 -10.84 2.18
N VAL A 98 6.94 -9.86 2.29
CA VAL A 98 8.12 -9.80 1.43
C VAL A 98 9.39 -9.68 2.26
N ARG A 99 10.50 -10.16 1.68
CA ARG A 99 11.83 -10.10 2.27
C ARG A 99 12.82 -9.48 1.29
N ILE A 100 13.64 -8.54 1.77
CA ILE A 100 14.71 -7.93 0.98
C ILE A 100 15.77 -9.00 0.63
N VAL A 101 16.13 -9.05 -0.64
CA VAL A 101 17.17 -9.92 -1.18
C VAL A 101 18.31 -9.15 -1.84
N GLY A 102 18.20 -7.82 -1.94
CA GLY A 102 19.25 -6.95 -2.49
C GLY A 102 18.77 -5.51 -2.64
N GLY A 103 19.65 -4.68 -3.20
CA GLY A 103 19.41 -3.25 -3.35
C GLY A 103 19.78 -2.46 -2.11
N GLU A 104 19.61 -1.15 -2.19
CA GLU A 104 19.86 -0.19 -1.10
C GLU A 104 18.66 0.74 -0.99
N LEU A 105 18.41 1.27 0.22
CA LEU A 105 17.30 2.18 0.44
C LEU A 105 17.52 3.47 -0.38
N THR A 106 16.62 3.69 -1.32
CA THR A 106 16.53 4.93 -2.10
C THR A 106 15.09 5.43 -2.09
N HIS A 107 14.88 6.60 -2.69
CA HIS A 107 13.56 7.20 -2.81
C HIS A 107 13.17 7.26 -4.28
N GLU A 108 11.90 7.08 -4.56
CA GLU A 108 11.37 7.26 -5.91
C GLU A 108 11.55 8.70 -6.38
N VAL A 109 11.86 8.89 -7.66
CA VAL A 109 11.98 10.20 -8.30
C VAL A 109 10.98 10.30 -9.44
N GLY A 110 10.05 11.26 -9.31
CA GLY A 110 9.06 11.54 -10.36
C GLY A 110 7.87 10.59 -10.39
N GLY A 111 7.71 9.75 -9.38
CA GLY A 111 6.55 8.87 -9.22
C GLY A 111 5.52 9.41 -8.22
N SER A 112 4.76 8.50 -7.62
CA SER A 112 3.71 8.82 -6.66
C SER A 112 4.20 8.86 -5.21
N THR A 113 5.46 8.50 -4.96
CA THR A 113 6.10 8.56 -3.64
C THR A 113 7.35 9.43 -3.68
N ASP A 114 7.74 9.99 -2.53
CA ASP A 114 8.90 10.87 -2.43
C ASP A 114 9.90 10.46 -1.34
N LEU A 115 9.55 9.50 -0.51
CA LEU A 115 10.37 9.05 0.61
C LEU A 115 10.05 7.59 0.95
N ALA A 116 11.08 6.79 1.14
CA ALA A 116 10.97 5.47 1.77
C ALA A 116 11.73 5.46 3.08
N ALA A 117 11.17 4.85 4.14
CA ALA A 117 11.81 4.81 5.44
C ALA A 117 11.40 3.60 6.27
N TRP A 118 12.32 3.17 7.13
CA TRP A 118 12.07 2.22 8.20
C TRP A 118 11.45 2.93 9.40
N VAL A 119 10.15 2.77 9.58
CA VAL A 119 9.38 3.41 10.65
C VAL A 119 9.28 2.45 11.84
N PRO A 120 9.63 2.87 13.06
CA PRO A 120 9.42 2.05 14.26
C PRO A 120 7.93 1.68 14.40
N MET A 121 7.63 0.42 14.71
CA MET A 121 6.24 -0.05 14.86
C MET A 121 5.40 0.79 15.82
N PRO A 122 5.92 1.24 16.99
CA PRO A 122 5.16 2.10 17.90
C PRO A 122 4.78 3.45 17.29
N ASP A 123 5.59 3.98 16.36
CA ASP A 123 5.38 5.30 15.76
C ASP A 123 4.34 5.29 14.65
N VAL A 124 4.05 4.11 14.08
CA VAL A 124 3.08 3.95 12.99
C VAL A 124 1.69 4.43 13.42
N ALA A 125 1.29 4.20 14.67
CA ALA A 125 -0.02 4.58 15.18
C ALA A 125 -0.26 6.10 15.16
N ALA A 126 0.80 6.90 15.35
CA ALA A 126 0.75 8.37 15.33
C ALA A 126 0.96 8.97 13.93
N ALA A 127 1.40 8.16 12.96
CA ALA A 127 1.69 8.63 11.61
C ALA A 127 0.40 8.79 10.78
N GLU A 128 0.37 9.85 9.98
CA GLU A 128 -0.65 10.00 8.93
C GLU A 128 -0.38 8.95 7.85
N ARG A 129 -1.32 8.03 7.66
CA ARG A 129 -1.12 6.84 6.83
C ARG A 129 -2.39 6.38 6.14
N SER A 130 -2.22 5.66 5.03
CA SER A 130 -3.33 4.98 4.36
C SER A 130 -3.79 3.75 5.16
N THR A 131 -5.06 3.37 4.98
CA THR A 131 -5.62 2.16 5.59
C THR A 131 -4.90 0.87 5.19
N SER A 132 -4.20 0.86 4.05
CA SER A 132 -3.40 -0.29 3.60
C SER A 132 -2.32 -0.67 4.62
N VAL A 133 -1.74 0.30 5.33
CA VAL A 133 -0.74 0.04 6.37
C VAL A 133 -1.35 -0.78 7.51
N ASP A 134 -2.52 -0.37 8.01
CA ASP A 134 -3.19 -1.07 9.12
C ASP A 134 -3.68 -2.45 8.71
N VAL A 135 -4.26 -2.59 7.51
CA VAL A 135 -4.70 -3.88 6.96
C VAL A 135 -3.50 -4.82 6.80
N GLY A 136 -2.43 -4.37 6.17
CA GLY A 136 -1.24 -5.18 5.96
C GLY A 136 -0.58 -5.61 7.27
N MET A 137 -0.46 -4.72 8.24
CA MET A 137 0.07 -5.05 9.57
C MET A 137 -0.80 -6.09 10.30
N ARG A 138 -2.13 -5.96 10.25
CA ARG A 138 -3.05 -6.93 10.84
C ARG A 138 -2.95 -8.29 10.15
N LEU A 139 -2.93 -8.32 8.83
CA LEU A 139 -2.77 -9.56 8.07
C LEU A 139 -1.44 -10.25 8.39
N ALA A 140 -0.35 -9.48 8.49
CA ALA A 140 0.96 -10.02 8.83
C ALA A 140 1.02 -10.57 10.26
N ALA A 141 0.38 -9.91 11.22
CA ALA A 141 0.35 -10.35 12.62
C ALA A 141 -0.56 -11.57 12.84
N ALA A 142 -1.77 -11.56 12.27
CA ALA A 142 -2.77 -12.60 12.49
C ALA A 142 -2.60 -13.81 11.55
N THR A 143 -2.04 -13.60 10.36
CA THR A 143 -1.92 -14.61 9.30
C THR A 143 -3.17 -15.48 9.14
N PRO A 144 -4.36 -14.86 8.94
CA PRO A 144 -5.62 -15.59 8.94
C PRO A 144 -5.72 -16.57 7.77
N ALA A 145 -6.29 -17.76 8.02
CA ALA A 145 -6.38 -18.81 7.01
C ALA A 145 -7.23 -18.42 5.79
N ASP A 146 -8.20 -17.52 5.98
CA ASP A 146 -9.07 -17.01 4.91
C ASP A 146 -8.50 -15.74 4.22
N GLY A 147 -7.36 -15.23 4.69
CA GLY A 147 -6.72 -14.04 4.12
C GLY A 147 -7.49 -12.73 4.35
N ARG A 148 -8.36 -12.67 5.37
CA ARG A 148 -9.19 -11.49 5.68
C ARG A 148 -8.79 -10.86 7.01
N ALA A 149 -8.56 -9.54 6.99
CA ALA A 149 -8.36 -8.78 8.21
C ALA A 149 -9.70 -8.32 8.79
N GLU A 150 -9.78 -8.22 10.11
CA GLU A 150 -10.86 -7.51 10.76
C GLU A 150 -10.89 -6.05 10.29
N PRO A 151 -12.08 -5.44 10.18
CA PRO A 151 -12.20 -4.04 9.81
C PRO A 151 -11.32 -3.14 10.67
N VAL A 152 -10.59 -2.22 10.03
CA VAL A 152 -9.77 -1.24 10.75
C VAL A 152 -10.59 -0.01 11.07
N THR A 153 -10.54 0.42 12.33
CA THR A 153 -11.08 1.70 12.74
C THR A 153 -10.12 2.78 12.26
N VAL A 154 -10.65 3.68 11.45
CA VAL A 154 -9.86 4.73 10.79
C VAL A 154 -9.80 5.94 11.71
N GLY A 155 -8.82 5.99 12.62
CA GLY A 155 -8.49 7.18 13.40
C GLY A 155 -7.18 7.78 12.88
N GLY A 156 -7.20 9.05 12.46
CA GLY A 156 -6.00 9.71 11.91
C GLY A 156 -5.51 9.15 10.58
N LEU A 157 -6.35 8.40 9.86
CA LEU A 157 -6.02 7.83 8.58
C LEU A 157 -6.55 8.69 7.43
N VAL A 158 -5.79 8.74 6.34
CA VAL A 158 -6.27 9.36 5.09
C VAL A 158 -7.30 8.44 4.46
N ARG A 159 -8.48 8.99 4.23
CA ARG A 159 -9.53 8.34 3.43
C ARG A 159 -9.47 8.90 2.02
N TYR A 160 -9.48 8.03 1.05
CA TYR A 160 -9.65 8.38 -0.35
C TYR A 160 -11.11 8.28 -0.75
#